data_21cbf5ec777309633dc7da7940411826
#
_entry.id   21cbf5ec777309633dc7da7940411826
#
_cell.length_a   1.000
_cell.length_b   1.000
_cell.length_c   1.000
_cell.angle_alpha   90.00
_cell.angle_beta   90.00
_cell.angle_gamma   90.00
#
_symmetry.space_group_name_H-M   'P 1'
#
loop_
_entity.id
_entity.type
_entity.pdbx_description
1 polymer ?
#
loop_
_entity_poly.entity_id
_entity_poly.type
_entity_poly.pdbx_seq_one_letter_code
_entity_poly.pdbx_strand_id
1 'polypeptide(L)'
;MSFNAGPSHISSSSSSSSSSSDDEFDLSIAIEAQSQAIKVHQAALLNLYANNNLLMGYCLNYGENQQRHRGSIPGHRVINRDRAEAERNLWADYFAENPRYNESMFRRRFRMGRSLFLRIVNAVEAHDNYFMQRQDGFGKLGLSSLQKITAVFRMLTYGVPADSTDEYIKIGESTTIESMKRFCRAVVEVFGEHYLRAPNTNDVARLLEIGEKRGFPGMLGSLDCMHWSWKNCPTAWAGQYSGRSGSPTIILEAVADYDLWIWHAYFGLPGSNNDINVLEASHLFSKLAEGIAPPAHYVIQGKEYNMGYYLADGIYPKWSTFVQTIHDPRDPEKKLH
;
A
#
# COMPACT_ATOMS: atom_id res chain seq x y z
N MET A 1 -34.44 62.90 -38.91
CA MET A 1 -34.35 62.59 -40.33
C MET A 1 -34.28 61.03 -40.34
N SER A 2 -35.43 60.38 -40.45
CA SER A 2 -36.17 59.89 -41.60
C SER A 2 -35.29 59.18 -42.63
N PHE A 3 -35.48 57.91 -42.80
CA PHE A 3 -35.98 57.12 -43.90
C PHE A 3 -35.55 55.63 -43.72
N ASN A 4 -36.45 54.71 -43.51
CA ASN A 4 -37.41 54.00 -44.37
C ASN A 4 -36.70 52.79 -45.06
N ALA A 5 -37.02 51.64 -44.67
CA ALA A 5 -37.93 50.59 -45.11
C ALA A 5 -37.54 49.83 -46.39
N GLY A 6 -37.62 48.55 -46.30
CA GLY A 6 -37.98 47.64 -47.36
C GLY A 6 -37.51 46.19 -47.14
N PRO A 7 -38.40 45.20 -47.26
CA PRO A 7 -38.09 43.81 -46.97
C PRO A 7 -37.71 43.03 -48.23
N SER A 8 -36.88 42.02 -48.10
CA SER A 8 -36.77 41.03 -49.15
C SER A 8 -36.47 39.63 -48.62
N HIS A 9 -37.42 38.80 -48.88
CA HIS A 9 -37.39 37.38 -49.24
C HIS A 9 -36.51 36.39 -48.47
N ILE A 10 -37.19 35.54 -47.76
CA ILE A 10 -36.81 34.21 -47.33
C ILE A 10 -36.58 33.35 -48.58
N SER A 11 -35.41 32.77 -48.72
CA SER A 11 -35.17 31.56 -49.46
C SER A 11 -34.54 30.50 -48.54
N SER A 12 -35.34 29.53 -48.23
CA SER A 12 -34.96 28.31 -47.59
C SER A 12 -34.07 27.48 -48.50
N SER A 13 -32.83 27.31 -48.13
CA SER A 13 -31.96 26.24 -48.67
C SER A 13 -31.66 25.23 -47.59
N SER A 14 -32.29 24.09 -47.73
CA SER A 14 -31.99 22.86 -47.02
C SER A 14 -30.55 22.41 -47.39
N SER A 15 -29.63 22.52 -46.46
CA SER A 15 -28.33 21.82 -46.55
C SER A 15 -28.33 20.64 -45.59
N SER A 16 -28.38 19.50 -46.20
CA SER A 16 -28.29 18.17 -45.62
C SER A 16 -27.01 17.97 -44.78
N SER A 17 -27.21 17.50 -43.56
CA SER A 17 -26.22 16.98 -42.62
C SER A 17 -25.40 15.81 -43.21
N SER A 18 -24.09 16.01 -43.34
CA SER A 18 -23.10 14.95 -43.54
C SER A 18 -21.84 15.21 -42.71
N SER A 19 -22.01 15.37 -41.37
CA SER A 19 -20.88 15.64 -40.47
C SER A 19 -20.72 14.62 -39.34
N SER A 20 -21.42 13.48 -39.39
CA SER A 20 -21.33 12.49 -38.29
C SER A 20 -20.31 11.36 -38.47
N SER A 21 -19.79 11.16 -39.68
CA SER A 21 -18.81 10.08 -39.95
C SER A 21 -17.36 10.51 -39.74
N ASP A 22 -17.05 11.78 -39.96
CA ASP A 22 -15.67 12.28 -39.83
C ASP A 22 -15.31 12.50 -38.33
N ASP A 23 -16.27 12.97 -37.53
CA ASP A 23 -16.07 13.13 -36.06
C ASP A 23 -15.89 11.77 -35.35
N GLU A 24 -16.58 10.72 -35.81
CA GLU A 24 -16.48 9.38 -35.22
C GLU A 24 -15.16 8.69 -35.61
N PHE A 25 -14.66 8.95 -36.82
CA PHE A 25 -13.37 8.47 -37.30
C PHE A 25 -12.20 9.18 -36.59
N ASP A 26 -12.25 10.50 -36.41
CA ASP A 26 -11.26 11.27 -35.67
C ASP A 26 -11.21 10.85 -34.15
N LEU A 27 -12.35 10.57 -33.56
CA LEU A 27 -12.43 10.08 -32.20
C LEU A 27 -11.78 8.70 -32.04
N SER A 28 -11.99 7.80 -33.02
CA SER A 28 -11.39 6.46 -32.99
C SER A 28 -9.87 6.51 -33.11
N ILE A 29 -9.33 7.36 -33.96
CA ILE A 29 -7.88 7.60 -34.12
C ILE A 29 -7.29 8.19 -32.82
N ALA A 30 -7.99 9.12 -32.18
CA ALA A 30 -7.55 9.72 -30.92
C ALA A 30 -7.51 8.68 -29.79
N ILE A 31 -8.51 7.81 -29.72
CA ILE A 31 -8.57 6.71 -28.75
C ILE A 31 -7.43 5.70 -28.98
N GLU A 32 -7.17 5.38 -30.24
CA GLU A 32 -6.10 4.42 -30.61
C GLU A 32 -4.71 5.00 -30.31
N ALA A 33 -4.48 6.28 -30.63
CA ALA A 33 -3.25 7.01 -30.31
C ALA A 33 -3.03 7.10 -28.80
N GLN A 34 -4.09 7.36 -28.02
CA GLN A 34 -4.04 7.40 -26.55
C GLN A 34 -3.76 6.02 -25.98
N SER A 35 -4.39 4.96 -26.52
CA SER A 35 -4.13 3.57 -26.14
C SER A 35 -2.67 3.18 -26.39
N GLN A 36 -2.12 3.58 -27.55
CA GLN A 36 -0.72 3.31 -27.91
C GLN A 36 0.25 4.08 -26.99
N ALA A 37 -0.04 5.33 -26.67
CA ALA A 37 0.76 6.14 -25.75
C ALA A 37 0.77 5.52 -24.34
N ILE A 38 -0.37 5.03 -23.87
CA ILE A 38 -0.49 4.31 -22.59
C ILE A 38 0.37 3.04 -22.59
N LYS A 39 0.33 2.23 -23.66
CA LYS A 39 1.14 1.01 -23.79
C LYS A 39 2.65 1.31 -23.79
N VAL A 40 3.08 2.35 -24.49
CA VAL A 40 4.49 2.78 -24.51
C VAL A 40 4.93 3.26 -23.12
N HIS A 41 4.08 4.04 -22.46
CA HIS A 41 4.37 4.53 -21.10
C HIS A 41 4.42 3.38 -20.08
N GLN A 42 3.50 2.43 -20.16
CA GLN A 42 3.49 1.22 -19.32
C GLN A 42 4.75 0.38 -19.53
N ALA A 43 5.20 0.20 -20.78
CA ALA A 43 6.44 -0.53 -21.06
C ALA A 43 7.68 0.17 -20.50
N ALA A 44 7.72 1.50 -20.55
CA ALA A 44 8.80 2.30 -19.94
C ALA A 44 8.80 2.20 -18.43
N LEU A 45 7.63 2.23 -17.77
CA LEU A 45 7.48 2.06 -16.34
C LEU A 45 7.83 0.65 -15.88
N LEU A 46 7.43 -0.39 -16.61
CA LEU A 46 7.83 -1.78 -16.34
C LEU A 46 9.35 -1.96 -16.39
N ASN A 47 10.02 -1.33 -17.37
CA ASN A 47 11.48 -1.33 -17.44
C ASN A 47 12.13 -0.58 -16.27
N LEU A 48 11.56 0.55 -15.87
CA LEU A 48 12.04 1.32 -14.72
C LEU A 48 11.86 0.52 -13.42
N TYR A 49 10.71 -0.16 -13.27
CA TYR A 49 10.42 -1.02 -12.12
C TYR A 49 11.31 -2.26 -12.08
N ALA A 50 11.54 -2.90 -13.23
CA ALA A 50 12.47 -4.03 -13.35
C ALA A 50 13.90 -3.60 -12.99
N ASN A 51 14.34 -2.44 -13.46
CA ASN A 51 15.65 -1.88 -13.12
C ASN A 51 15.78 -1.50 -11.65
N ASN A 52 14.73 -0.95 -11.04
CA ASN A 52 14.69 -0.65 -9.60
C ASN A 52 14.70 -1.94 -8.76
N ASN A 53 13.97 -2.98 -9.16
CA ASN A 53 14.01 -4.28 -8.48
C ASN A 53 15.37 -4.97 -8.67
N LEU A 54 15.99 -4.83 -9.82
CA LEU A 54 17.36 -5.32 -10.05
C LEU A 54 18.37 -4.57 -9.16
N LEU A 55 18.24 -3.26 -9.04
CA LEU A 55 19.08 -2.41 -8.18
C LEU A 55 18.85 -2.74 -6.68
N MET A 56 17.58 -2.93 -6.27
CA MET A 56 17.22 -3.39 -4.93
C MET A 56 17.78 -4.79 -4.66
N GLY A 57 17.66 -5.70 -5.61
CA GLY A 57 18.29 -7.04 -5.54
C GLY A 57 19.81 -6.95 -5.43
N TYR A 58 20.45 -6.05 -6.17
CA TYR A 58 21.89 -5.78 -6.06
C TYR A 58 22.25 -5.20 -4.69
N CYS A 59 21.52 -4.23 -4.17
CA CYS A 59 21.75 -3.66 -2.84
C CYS A 59 21.53 -4.67 -1.72
N LEU A 60 20.54 -5.55 -1.85
CA LEU A 60 20.26 -6.63 -0.89
C LEU A 60 21.35 -7.71 -0.96
N ASN A 61 21.81 -8.09 -2.16
CA ASN A 61 22.87 -9.09 -2.36
C ASN A 61 24.28 -8.53 -2.06
N TYR A 62 24.51 -7.21 -2.19
CA TYR A 62 25.78 -6.60 -1.83
C TYR A 62 26.09 -6.71 -0.33
N GLY A 63 25.02 -6.74 0.50
CA GLY A 63 25.13 -7.01 1.94
C GLY A 63 25.40 -8.50 2.28
N GLU A 64 25.06 -9.42 1.38
CA GLU A 64 25.28 -10.87 1.62
C GLU A 64 26.66 -11.37 1.18
N ASN A 65 27.32 -10.66 0.27
CA ASN A 65 28.63 -11.04 -0.28
C ASN A 65 29.83 -10.47 0.47
N GLN A 66 29.65 -9.77 1.58
CA GLN A 66 30.77 -9.48 2.47
C GLN A 66 31.24 -10.82 3.09
N GLN A 67 32.41 -11.28 2.69
CA GLN A 67 33.10 -12.41 3.31
C GLN A 67 33.06 -12.23 4.83
N ARG A 68 32.27 -13.05 5.50
CA ARG A 68 32.28 -13.11 6.97
C ARG A 68 33.67 -13.50 7.37
N HIS A 69 34.44 -12.57 7.94
CA HIS A 69 35.73 -12.88 8.55
C HIS A 69 35.51 -13.99 9.60
N ARG A 70 35.98 -15.18 9.30
CA ARG A 70 36.04 -16.29 10.27
C ARG A 70 37.24 -16.04 11.17
N GLY A 71 37.00 -15.56 12.37
CA GLY A 71 38.04 -15.34 13.36
C GLY A 71 37.61 -14.35 14.46
N SER A 72 38.34 -14.37 15.57
CA SER A 72 38.17 -13.45 16.67
C SER A 72 38.68 -12.06 16.24
N ILE A 73 37.86 -11.03 16.30
CA ILE A 73 38.30 -9.64 16.07
C ILE A 73 39.04 -9.19 17.32
N PRO A 74 40.28 -8.66 17.22
CA PRO A 74 41.00 -8.12 18.34
C PRO A 74 40.15 -7.03 19.03
N GLY A 75 40.00 -7.11 20.36
CA GLY A 75 39.16 -6.20 21.14
C GLY A 75 37.66 -6.54 21.16
N HIS A 76 37.25 -7.67 20.59
CA HIS A 76 35.83 -8.12 20.66
C HIS A 76 35.42 -8.33 22.12
N ARG A 77 34.42 -7.56 22.57
CA ARG A 77 33.82 -7.69 23.91
C ARG A 77 32.60 -8.59 23.84
N VAL A 78 32.61 -9.68 24.58
CA VAL A 78 31.44 -10.56 24.75
C VAL A 78 30.53 -9.95 25.81
N ILE A 79 29.32 -9.59 25.43
CA ILE A 79 28.28 -9.17 26.36
C ILE A 79 27.51 -10.43 26.78
N ASN A 80 27.59 -10.76 28.07
CA ASN A 80 26.80 -11.87 28.61
C ASN A 80 25.35 -11.40 28.80
N ARG A 81 24.49 -11.78 27.86
CA ARG A 81 23.04 -11.51 27.91
C ARG A 81 22.35 -12.70 28.54
N ASP A 82 21.62 -12.50 29.63
CA ASP A 82 20.75 -13.54 30.19
C ASP A 82 19.46 -13.63 29.36
N ARG A 83 19.56 -14.36 28.24
CA ARG A 83 18.46 -14.56 27.29
C ARG A 83 17.31 -15.37 27.88
N ALA A 84 17.62 -16.31 28.75
CA ALA A 84 16.62 -17.17 29.38
C ALA A 84 15.78 -16.36 30.41
N GLU A 85 16.42 -15.49 31.19
CA GLU A 85 15.68 -14.58 32.09
C GLU A 85 14.80 -13.62 31.27
N ALA A 86 15.33 -13.02 30.24
CA ALA A 86 14.55 -12.13 29.37
C ALA A 86 13.34 -12.82 28.74
N GLU A 87 13.47 -14.08 28.34
CA GLU A 87 12.36 -14.89 27.84
C GLU A 87 11.30 -15.13 28.90
N ARG A 88 11.70 -15.51 30.12
CA ARG A 88 10.78 -15.69 31.24
C ARG A 88 10.03 -14.39 31.59
N ASN A 89 10.75 -13.27 31.60
CA ASN A 89 10.15 -11.96 31.86
C ASN A 89 9.17 -11.56 30.73
N LEU A 90 9.54 -11.76 29.47
CA LEU A 90 8.68 -11.51 28.33
C LEU A 90 7.39 -12.36 28.39
N TRP A 91 7.54 -13.64 28.74
CA TRP A 91 6.40 -14.54 28.93
C TRP A 91 5.48 -14.07 30.07
N ALA A 92 6.03 -13.79 31.26
CA ALA A 92 5.26 -13.32 32.43
C ALA A 92 4.58 -11.97 32.16
N ASP A 93 5.22 -11.10 31.37
CA ASP A 93 4.68 -9.79 31.05
C ASP A 93 3.49 -9.84 30.09
N TYR A 94 3.48 -10.78 29.11
CA TYR A 94 2.53 -10.72 28.00
C TYR A 94 1.80 -12.02 27.68
N PHE A 95 2.36 -13.19 27.98
CA PHE A 95 1.88 -14.47 27.43
C PHE A 95 1.46 -15.49 28.48
N ALA A 96 1.74 -15.25 29.77
CA ALA A 96 1.25 -16.07 30.86
C ALA A 96 -0.28 -16.07 30.92
N GLU A 97 -0.87 -17.03 31.65
CA GLU A 97 -2.31 -17.09 31.90
C GLU A 97 -2.82 -15.79 32.53
N ASN A 98 -2.10 -15.28 33.55
CA ASN A 98 -2.35 -13.98 34.18
C ASN A 98 -1.17 -13.03 33.92
N PRO A 99 -1.10 -12.42 32.73
CA PRO A 99 0.03 -11.62 32.35
C PRO A 99 0.05 -10.28 33.11
N ARG A 100 1.25 -9.75 33.36
CA ARG A 100 1.41 -8.42 33.98
C ARG A 100 0.71 -7.33 33.22
N TYR A 101 0.73 -7.41 31.88
CA TYR A 101 0.09 -6.44 31.00
C TYR A 101 -1.16 -7.03 30.35
N ASN A 102 -2.28 -6.36 30.54
CA ASN A 102 -3.56 -6.77 30.00
C ASN A 102 -3.64 -6.62 28.46
N GLU A 103 -4.73 -7.07 27.85
CA GLU A 103 -4.94 -7.05 26.39
C GLU A 103 -4.90 -5.64 25.80
N SER A 104 -5.41 -4.62 26.49
CA SER A 104 -5.36 -3.23 26.05
C SER A 104 -3.91 -2.73 25.95
N MET A 105 -3.07 -3.05 26.95
CA MET A 105 -1.65 -2.70 26.95
C MET A 105 -0.89 -3.50 25.88
N PHE A 106 -1.24 -4.76 25.68
CA PHE A 106 -0.68 -5.56 24.60
C PHE A 106 -0.97 -4.91 23.24
N ARG A 107 -2.25 -4.62 22.96
CA ARG A 107 -2.69 -4.00 21.69
C ARG A 107 -2.02 -2.65 21.43
N ARG A 108 -1.85 -1.84 22.47
CA ARG A 108 -1.12 -0.56 22.36
C ARG A 108 0.34 -0.76 21.96
N ARG A 109 1.01 -1.82 22.48
CA ARG A 109 2.45 -2.05 22.29
C ARG A 109 2.78 -2.84 21.01
N PHE A 110 1.88 -3.72 20.57
CA PHE A 110 2.07 -4.59 19.42
C PHE A 110 1.21 -4.18 18.22
N ARG A 111 0.31 -3.19 18.39
CA ARG A 111 -0.65 -2.71 17.38
C ARG A 111 -1.62 -3.78 16.88
N MET A 112 -1.74 -4.89 17.57
CA MET A 112 -2.67 -5.98 17.29
C MET A 112 -3.03 -6.72 18.57
N GLY A 113 -4.09 -7.55 18.52
CA GLY A 113 -4.45 -8.46 19.61
C GLY A 113 -3.45 -9.61 19.76
N ARG A 114 -3.36 -10.18 20.96
CA ARG A 114 -2.42 -11.26 21.30
C ARG A 114 -2.62 -12.51 20.43
N SER A 115 -3.86 -12.88 20.18
CA SER A 115 -4.18 -14.05 19.34
C SER A 115 -3.63 -13.93 17.93
N LEU A 116 -3.76 -12.73 17.32
CA LEU A 116 -3.20 -12.46 16.00
C LEU A 116 -1.67 -12.48 16.01
N PHE A 117 -1.05 -11.88 17.02
CA PHE A 117 0.39 -11.90 17.20
C PHE A 117 0.93 -13.33 17.29
N LEU A 118 0.32 -14.18 18.13
CA LEU A 118 0.74 -15.58 18.27
C LEU A 118 0.52 -16.38 16.98
N ARG A 119 -0.58 -16.13 16.25
CA ARG A 119 -0.79 -16.72 14.92
C ARG A 119 0.34 -16.37 13.96
N ILE A 120 0.80 -15.13 13.95
CA ILE A 120 1.92 -14.68 13.11
C ILE A 120 3.22 -15.35 13.57
N VAL A 121 3.51 -15.39 14.88
CA VAL A 121 4.71 -16.05 15.43
C VAL A 121 4.77 -17.50 14.99
N ASN A 122 3.69 -18.26 15.19
CA ASN A 122 3.65 -19.68 14.84
C ASN A 122 3.82 -19.93 13.34
N ALA A 123 3.19 -19.09 12.51
CA ALA A 123 3.27 -19.21 11.06
C ALA A 123 4.68 -18.89 10.54
N VAL A 124 5.31 -17.84 11.07
CA VAL A 124 6.68 -17.44 10.69
C VAL A 124 7.71 -18.47 11.18
N GLU A 125 7.55 -19.01 12.39
CA GLU A 125 8.44 -20.05 12.93
C GLU A 125 8.35 -21.34 12.11
N ALA A 126 7.15 -21.73 11.70
CA ALA A 126 6.93 -22.91 10.85
C ALA A 126 7.50 -22.73 9.43
N HIS A 127 7.53 -21.48 8.93
CA HIS A 127 8.00 -21.17 7.58
C HIS A 127 9.53 -21.03 7.48
N ASP A 128 10.16 -20.31 8.42
CA ASP A 128 11.61 -20.07 8.42
C ASP A 128 12.26 -20.64 9.69
N ASN A 129 13.05 -21.70 9.50
CA ASN A 129 13.83 -22.36 10.54
C ASN A 129 14.79 -21.43 11.32
N TYR A 130 15.06 -20.23 10.82
CA TYR A 130 15.83 -19.23 11.56
C TYR A 130 15.15 -18.82 12.86
N PHE A 131 13.82 -18.80 12.88
CA PHE A 131 13.05 -18.41 14.07
C PHE A 131 12.98 -19.51 15.13
N MET A 132 13.14 -20.76 14.76
CA MET A 132 13.17 -21.86 15.73
C MET A 132 14.28 -21.65 16.79
N GLN A 133 13.94 -21.90 18.04
CA GLN A 133 14.92 -21.89 19.13
C GLN A 133 15.85 -23.10 18.98
N ARG A 134 17.15 -22.87 19.01
CA ARG A 134 18.17 -23.93 18.88
C ARG A 134 19.17 -23.86 20.03
N GLN A 135 19.71 -24.99 20.39
CA GLN A 135 20.84 -25.07 21.32
C GLN A 135 22.17 -24.89 20.53
N ASP A 136 23.10 -24.21 21.18
CA ASP A 136 24.47 -24.15 20.69
C ASP A 136 25.26 -25.43 21.01
N GLY A 137 26.50 -25.51 20.56
CA GLY A 137 27.37 -26.67 20.81
C GLY A 137 27.67 -26.97 22.30
N PHE A 138 27.35 -26.06 23.20
CA PHE A 138 27.48 -26.20 24.66
C PHE A 138 26.15 -26.47 25.35
N GLY A 139 25.07 -26.70 24.61
CA GLY A 139 23.73 -26.96 25.14
C GLY A 139 22.99 -25.71 25.63
N LYS A 140 23.52 -24.49 25.39
CA LYS A 140 22.87 -23.26 25.77
C LYS A 140 21.80 -22.90 24.74
N LEU A 141 20.56 -22.63 25.22
CA LEU A 141 19.46 -22.20 24.39
C LEU A 141 19.74 -20.82 23.76
N GLY A 142 19.47 -20.71 22.48
CA GLY A 142 19.46 -19.46 21.74
C GLY A 142 18.19 -18.66 22.01
N LEU A 143 17.99 -17.59 21.23
CA LEU A 143 16.77 -16.78 21.27
C LEU A 143 15.57 -17.55 20.70
N SER A 144 14.43 -17.45 21.38
CA SER A 144 13.18 -18.02 20.90
C SER A 144 12.59 -17.20 19.74
N SER A 145 11.64 -17.80 19.01
CA SER A 145 10.81 -17.10 18.02
C SER A 145 10.12 -15.89 18.63
N LEU A 146 9.60 -16.06 19.84
CA LEU A 146 8.90 -15.01 20.57
C LEU A 146 9.80 -13.80 20.86
N GLN A 147 11.04 -14.02 21.30
CA GLN A 147 12.00 -12.93 21.53
C GLN A 147 12.38 -12.23 20.21
N LYS A 148 12.73 -12.99 19.18
CA LYS A 148 13.10 -12.43 17.86
C LYS A 148 11.99 -11.59 17.27
N ILE A 149 10.75 -12.12 17.25
CA ILE A 149 9.60 -11.43 16.65
C ILE A 149 9.14 -10.26 17.52
N THR A 150 9.22 -10.37 18.86
CA THR A 150 8.96 -9.22 19.74
C THR A 150 9.93 -8.07 19.47
N ALA A 151 11.22 -8.35 19.24
CA ALA A 151 12.19 -7.31 18.90
C ALA A 151 11.83 -6.62 17.57
N VAL A 152 11.43 -7.39 16.55
CA VAL A 152 10.94 -6.85 15.28
C VAL A 152 9.74 -5.93 15.49
N PHE A 153 8.74 -6.36 16.27
CA PHE A 153 7.58 -5.53 16.55
C PHE A 153 7.92 -4.26 17.34
N ARG A 154 8.92 -4.27 18.21
CA ARG A 154 9.40 -3.05 18.87
C ARG A 154 9.93 -2.04 17.86
N MET A 155 10.71 -2.49 16.88
CA MET A 155 11.17 -1.61 15.81
C MET A 155 10.01 -1.09 14.97
N LEU A 156 9.09 -1.96 14.51
CA LEU A 156 8.00 -1.58 13.63
C LEU A 156 6.96 -0.68 14.29
N THR A 157 6.65 -0.91 15.58
CA THR A 157 5.57 -0.18 16.27
C THR A 157 6.01 1.15 16.87
N TYR A 158 7.28 1.26 17.24
CA TYR A 158 7.83 2.46 17.90
C TYR A 158 8.84 3.21 17.05
N GLY A 159 9.34 2.61 15.97
CA GLY A 159 10.43 3.20 15.17
C GLY A 159 11.75 3.31 15.92
N VAL A 160 11.98 2.40 16.90
CA VAL A 160 13.24 2.41 17.67
C VAL A 160 14.36 1.73 16.88
N PRO A 161 15.62 2.14 17.10
CA PRO A 161 16.77 1.47 16.51
C PRO A 161 16.94 0.04 17.06
N ALA A 162 17.61 -0.81 16.30
CA ALA A 162 17.76 -2.23 16.64
C ALA A 162 18.50 -2.48 17.96
N ASP A 163 19.48 -1.64 18.31
CA ASP A 163 20.25 -1.75 19.55
C ASP A 163 19.41 -1.54 20.82
N SER A 164 18.35 -0.71 20.74
CA SER A 164 17.44 -0.47 21.86
C SER A 164 16.70 -1.74 22.31
N THR A 165 16.62 -2.76 21.47
CA THR A 165 16.00 -4.04 21.82
C THR A 165 16.86 -4.89 22.76
N ASP A 166 18.15 -4.57 22.91
CA ASP A 166 19.07 -5.29 23.77
C ASP A 166 18.74 -5.12 25.27
N GLU A 167 18.25 -3.94 25.66
CA GLU A 167 18.00 -3.64 27.08
C GLU A 167 16.91 -4.52 27.71
N TYR A 168 15.83 -4.79 27.02
CA TYR A 168 14.69 -5.57 27.54
C TYR A 168 14.67 -7.00 27.01
N ILE A 169 14.87 -7.21 25.71
CA ILE A 169 14.74 -8.53 25.08
C ILE A 169 16.06 -9.32 25.15
N LYS A 170 17.17 -8.63 25.43
CA LYS A 170 18.51 -9.20 25.46
C LYS A 170 18.94 -9.81 24.13
N ILE A 171 18.57 -9.15 23.04
CA ILE A 171 18.89 -9.52 21.67
C ILE A 171 19.88 -8.51 21.09
N GLY A 172 20.97 -8.95 20.47
CA GLY A 172 21.96 -8.04 19.88
C GLY A 172 21.46 -7.41 18.58
N GLU A 173 21.93 -6.18 18.31
CA GLU A 173 21.54 -5.34 17.17
C GLU A 173 21.53 -6.11 15.84
N SER A 174 22.65 -6.78 15.47
CA SER A 174 22.76 -7.52 14.21
C SER A 174 21.72 -8.64 14.09
N THR A 175 21.39 -9.31 15.21
CA THR A 175 20.37 -10.36 15.24
C THR A 175 18.98 -9.77 15.09
N THR A 176 18.71 -8.59 15.66
CA THR A 176 17.44 -7.90 15.52
C THR A 176 17.22 -7.44 14.07
N ILE A 177 18.24 -6.89 13.41
CA ILE A 177 18.18 -6.48 12.01
C ILE A 177 17.93 -7.69 11.10
N GLU A 178 18.65 -8.79 11.32
CA GLU A 178 18.44 -10.03 10.55
C GLU A 178 17.03 -10.60 10.79
N SER A 179 16.58 -10.61 12.04
CA SER A 179 15.22 -11.06 12.39
C SER A 179 14.16 -10.20 11.68
N MET A 180 14.35 -8.89 11.60
CA MET A 180 13.42 -7.99 10.92
C MET A 180 13.35 -8.29 9.41
N LYS A 181 14.50 -8.44 8.73
CA LYS A 181 14.55 -8.75 7.29
C LYS A 181 13.83 -10.06 6.98
N ARG A 182 14.15 -11.12 7.74
CA ARG A 182 13.52 -12.44 7.56
C ARG A 182 12.05 -12.44 7.90
N PHE A 183 11.66 -11.75 8.98
CA PHE A 183 10.27 -11.62 9.39
C PHE A 183 9.42 -10.96 8.29
N CYS A 184 9.86 -9.83 7.74
CA CYS A 184 9.13 -9.14 6.68
C CYS A 184 8.97 -10.03 5.44
N ARG A 185 10.01 -10.77 5.05
CA ARG A 185 9.96 -11.73 3.94
C ARG A 185 8.97 -12.87 4.25
N ALA A 186 9.10 -13.51 5.40
CA ALA A 186 8.24 -14.62 5.81
C ALA A 186 6.76 -14.22 5.88
N VAL A 187 6.44 -13.03 6.39
CA VAL A 187 5.06 -12.52 6.42
C VAL A 187 4.47 -12.39 5.01
N VAL A 188 5.26 -11.86 4.06
CA VAL A 188 4.80 -11.74 2.66
C VAL A 188 4.61 -13.13 2.03
N GLU A 189 5.55 -14.06 2.24
CA GLU A 189 5.50 -15.40 1.68
C GLU A 189 4.34 -16.24 2.26
N VAL A 190 4.08 -16.12 3.57
CA VAL A 190 3.03 -16.90 4.25
C VAL A 190 1.63 -16.32 4.03
N PHE A 191 1.51 -15.01 4.06
CA PHE A 191 0.20 -14.34 4.08
C PHE A 191 -0.15 -13.63 2.76
N GLY A 192 0.82 -13.48 1.85
CA GLY A 192 0.65 -12.68 0.63
C GLY A 192 -0.44 -13.19 -0.27
N GLU A 193 -0.54 -14.50 -0.50
CA GLU A 193 -1.58 -15.09 -1.35
C GLU A 193 -3.00 -14.73 -0.89
N HIS A 194 -3.21 -14.66 0.42
CA HIS A 194 -4.52 -14.32 0.97
C HIS A 194 -4.77 -12.80 1.02
N TYR A 195 -3.78 -12.01 1.45
CA TYR A 195 -3.98 -10.59 1.75
C TYR A 195 -3.53 -9.64 0.62
N LEU A 196 -2.60 -10.05 -0.25
CA LEU A 196 -2.07 -9.23 -1.35
C LEU A 196 -2.69 -9.64 -2.70
N ARG A 197 -3.98 -9.88 -2.74
CA ARG A 197 -4.73 -10.27 -3.94
C ARG A 197 -5.72 -9.20 -4.36
N ALA A 198 -6.03 -9.17 -5.64
CA ALA A 198 -7.15 -8.37 -6.12
C ALA A 198 -8.50 -9.00 -5.70
N PRO A 199 -9.59 -8.19 -5.61
CA PRO A 199 -10.91 -8.69 -5.33
C PRO A 199 -11.39 -9.64 -6.45
N ASN A 200 -12.02 -10.75 -6.06
CA ASN A 200 -12.70 -11.66 -6.96
C ASN A 200 -14.20 -11.30 -7.08
N THR A 201 -14.95 -12.04 -7.89
CA THR A 201 -16.40 -11.79 -8.11
C THR A 201 -17.21 -11.79 -6.82
N ASN A 202 -16.92 -12.70 -5.88
CA ASN A 202 -17.62 -12.75 -4.59
C ASN A 202 -17.27 -11.55 -3.70
N ASP A 203 -16.01 -11.12 -3.72
CA ASP A 203 -15.59 -9.92 -3.00
C ASP A 203 -16.31 -8.69 -3.55
N VAL A 204 -16.36 -8.53 -4.88
CA VAL A 204 -17.05 -7.40 -5.52
C VAL A 204 -18.54 -7.42 -5.18
N ALA A 205 -19.21 -8.56 -5.23
CA ALA A 205 -20.62 -8.67 -4.85
C ALA A 205 -20.86 -8.24 -3.39
N ARG A 206 -19.99 -8.66 -2.46
CA ARG A 206 -20.04 -8.23 -1.05
C ARG A 206 -19.82 -6.73 -0.90
N LEU A 207 -18.85 -6.15 -1.61
CA LEU A 207 -18.57 -4.72 -1.55
C LEU A 207 -19.74 -3.89 -2.07
N LEU A 208 -20.36 -4.31 -3.18
CA LEU A 208 -21.54 -3.65 -3.74
C LEU A 208 -22.72 -3.69 -2.77
N GLU A 209 -22.97 -4.86 -2.12
CA GLU A 209 -24.02 -4.99 -1.11
C GLU A 209 -23.81 -4.06 0.10
N ILE A 210 -22.57 -3.98 0.61
CA ILE A 210 -22.21 -3.09 1.70
C ILE A 210 -22.37 -1.62 1.27
N GLY A 211 -21.90 -1.26 0.07
CA GLY A 211 -22.02 0.07 -0.50
C GLY A 211 -23.50 0.49 -0.63
N GLU A 212 -24.35 -0.37 -1.18
CA GLU A 212 -25.78 -0.10 -1.35
C GLU A 212 -26.49 0.11 0.00
N LYS A 213 -26.26 -0.74 1.00
CA LYS A 213 -26.81 -0.60 2.36
C LYS A 213 -26.43 0.72 3.03
N ARG A 214 -25.31 1.31 2.63
CA ARG A 214 -24.78 2.56 3.17
C ARG A 214 -25.17 3.80 2.34
N GLY A 215 -25.92 3.63 1.26
CA GLY A 215 -26.31 4.71 0.36
C GLY A 215 -25.27 5.05 -0.72
N PHE A 216 -24.27 4.17 -0.93
CA PHE A 216 -23.25 4.31 -1.97
C PHE A 216 -23.31 3.12 -2.96
N PRO A 217 -24.40 2.95 -3.70
CA PRO A 217 -24.52 1.85 -4.66
C PRO A 217 -23.39 1.95 -5.70
N GLY A 218 -22.69 0.83 -5.94
CA GLY A 218 -21.56 0.77 -6.86
C GLY A 218 -20.18 1.05 -6.27
N MET A 219 -20.10 1.46 -5.01
CA MET A 219 -18.84 1.74 -4.33
C MET A 219 -18.05 0.45 -4.04
N LEU A 220 -16.78 0.42 -4.44
CA LEU A 220 -15.85 -0.68 -4.18
C LEU A 220 -14.89 -0.37 -3.02
N GLY A 221 -14.69 0.91 -2.69
CA GLY A 221 -13.79 1.34 -1.63
C GLY A 221 -13.44 2.83 -1.74
N SER A 222 -12.46 3.24 -0.95
CA SER A 222 -11.90 4.60 -0.98
C SER A 222 -10.44 4.52 -1.37
N LEU A 223 -10.02 5.43 -2.25
CA LEU A 223 -8.64 5.61 -2.69
C LEU A 223 -8.06 6.87 -2.06
N ASP A 224 -6.86 6.76 -1.53
CA ASP A 224 -6.12 7.90 -1.00
C ASP A 224 -4.61 7.68 -1.07
N CYS A 225 -3.84 8.79 -1.05
CA CYS A 225 -2.39 8.80 -0.98
C CYS A 225 -1.91 9.38 0.34
N MET A 226 -0.99 8.70 0.98
CA MET A 226 -0.38 9.13 2.23
C MET A 226 1.11 9.34 2.08
N HIS A 227 1.62 10.48 2.58
CA HIS A 227 3.04 10.81 2.62
C HIS A 227 3.67 10.37 3.95
N TRP A 228 4.54 9.38 3.90
CA TRP A 228 5.31 8.91 5.06
C TRP A 228 6.62 9.66 5.18
N SER A 229 6.84 10.33 6.31
CA SER A 229 8.09 11.05 6.59
C SER A 229 9.28 10.09 6.63
N TRP A 230 10.27 10.34 5.79
CA TRP A 230 11.52 9.57 5.76
C TRP A 230 12.61 10.29 6.54
N LYS A 231 12.60 10.13 7.86
CA LYS A 231 13.50 10.83 8.79
C LYS A 231 14.99 10.62 8.49
N ASN A 232 15.35 9.42 8.06
CA ASN A 232 16.75 9.03 7.77
C ASN A 232 17.01 8.96 6.26
N CYS A 233 16.37 9.82 5.47
CA CYS A 233 16.61 9.90 4.04
C CYS A 233 18.08 10.25 3.78
N PRO A 234 18.81 9.50 2.92
CA PRO A 234 20.15 9.88 2.52
C PRO A 234 20.18 11.28 1.94
N THR A 235 21.18 12.09 2.30
CA THR A 235 21.29 13.48 1.86
C THR A 235 21.28 13.62 0.34
N ALA A 236 21.88 12.67 -0.38
CA ALA A 236 21.88 12.64 -1.84
C ALA A 236 20.48 12.48 -2.47
N TRP A 237 19.51 11.94 -1.73
CA TRP A 237 18.14 11.70 -2.19
C TRP A 237 17.13 12.71 -1.62
N ALA A 238 17.53 13.45 -0.59
CA ALA A 238 16.64 14.35 0.13
C ALA A 238 15.88 15.31 -0.80
N GLY A 239 16.56 15.89 -1.80
CA GLY A 239 15.93 16.77 -2.78
C GLY A 239 14.85 16.09 -3.62
N GLN A 240 15.11 14.87 -4.09
CA GLN A 240 14.16 14.08 -4.89
C GLN A 240 12.93 13.69 -4.08
N TYR A 241 13.10 13.37 -2.80
CA TYR A 241 12.02 12.92 -1.92
C TYR A 241 11.29 14.06 -1.21
N SER A 242 11.79 15.27 -1.26
CA SER A 242 11.16 16.45 -0.67
C SER A 242 10.03 16.94 -1.56
N GLY A 243 8.80 16.81 -1.07
CA GLY A 243 7.61 17.36 -1.69
C GLY A 243 7.25 18.75 -1.14
N ARG A 244 5.98 19.08 -1.21
CA ARG A 244 5.41 20.37 -0.78
C ARG A 244 5.74 20.74 0.68
N SER A 245 5.93 19.75 1.55
CA SER A 245 6.28 19.96 2.97
C SER A 245 7.72 20.38 3.20
N GLY A 246 8.59 20.32 2.17
CA GLY A 246 10.03 20.61 2.28
C GLY A 246 10.83 19.52 3.01
N SER A 247 10.20 18.45 3.47
CA SER A 247 10.86 17.30 4.11
C SER A 247 10.72 16.04 3.26
N PRO A 248 11.72 15.14 3.27
CA PRO A 248 11.65 13.90 2.51
C PRO A 248 10.51 13.00 2.97
N THR A 249 9.68 12.55 2.02
CA THR A 249 8.59 11.60 2.25
C THR A 249 8.57 10.52 1.17
N ILE A 250 7.98 9.38 1.50
CA ILE A 250 7.68 8.28 0.58
C ILE A 250 6.17 8.15 0.54
N ILE A 251 5.61 7.98 -0.67
CA ILE A 251 4.17 7.93 -0.85
C ILE A 251 3.68 6.49 -0.78
N LEU A 252 2.54 6.30 -0.10
CA LEU A 252 1.72 5.11 -0.12
C LEU A 252 0.37 5.47 -0.73
N GLU A 253 0.04 4.90 -1.90
CA GLU A 253 -1.33 4.85 -2.42
C GLU A 253 -2.00 3.58 -1.92
N ALA A 254 -3.24 3.68 -1.47
CA ALA A 254 -4.00 2.53 -1.04
C ALA A 254 -5.49 2.65 -1.38
N VAL A 255 -6.11 1.50 -1.68
CA VAL A 255 -7.56 1.35 -1.74
C VAL A 255 -7.99 0.47 -0.58
N ALA A 256 -8.89 0.97 0.24
CA ALA A 256 -9.47 0.24 1.36
C ALA A 256 -11.00 0.19 1.25
N ASP A 257 -11.59 -0.93 1.69
CA ASP A 257 -13.03 -1.03 1.86
C ASP A 257 -13.48 -0.54 3.23
N TYR A 258 -14.79 -0.66 3.50
CA TYR A 258 -15.39 -0.26 4.77
C TYR A 258 -14.83 -1.01 5.99
N ASP A 259 -14.48 -2.28 5.81
CA ASP A 259 -13.92 -3.12 6.86
C ASP A 259 -12.41 -2.92 7.04
N LEU A 260 -11.84 -1.92 6.37
CA LEU A 260 -10.41 -1.59 6.34
C LEU A 260 -9.55 -2.69 5.70
N TRP A 261 -10.13 -3.52 4.84
CA TRP A 261 -9.36 -4.42 4.01
C TRP A 261 -8.71 -3.64 2.88
N ILE A 262 -7.39 -3.78 2.76
CA ILE A 262 -6.61 -3.10 1.73
C ILE A 262 -6.57 -3.98 0.48
N TRP A 263 -7.28 -3.54 -0.57
CA TRP A 263 -7.38 -4.23 -1.86
C TRP A 263 -6.26 -3.88 -2.83
N HIS A 264 -5.68 -2.71 -2.65
CA HIS A 264 -4.56 -2.22 -3.44
C HIS A 264 -3.64 -1.41 -2.55
N ALA A 265 -2.33 -1.59 -2.74
CA ALA A 265 -1.32 -0.75 -2.12
C ALA A 265 -0.15 -0.59 -3.09
N TYR A 266 0.26 0.65 -3.31
CA TYR A 266 1.43 1.00 -4.09
C TYR A 266 2.32 1.94 -3.28
N PHE A 267 3.56 1.50 -2.98
CA PHE A 267 4.45 2.20 -2.07
C PHE A 267 5.84 2.40 -2.68
N GLY A 268 6.43 3.57 -2.46
CA GLY A 268 7.83 3.81 -2.78
C GLY A 268 8.11 5.03 -3.64
N LEU A 269 7.09 5.68 -4.20
CA LEU A 269 7.32 6.90 -4.99
C LEU A 269 7.82 8.05 -4.10
N PRO A 270 8.73 8.90 -4.64
CA PRO A 270 9.19 10.10 -3.97
C PRO A 270 8.06 11.08 -3.66
N GLY A 271 8.12 11.70 -2.50
CA GLY A 271 7.14 12.68 -2.04
C GLY A 271 7.04 13.97 -2.86
N SER A 272 7.90 14.14 -3.87
CA SER A 272 7.79 15.22 -4.86
C SER A 272 6.66 14.98 -5.89
N ASN A 273 6.14 13.74 -5.99
CA ASN A 273 5.01 13.42 -6.86
C ASN A 273 3.69 13.85 -6.22
N ASN A 274 2.70 14.13 -7.05
CA ASN A 274 1.31 14.29 -6.64
C ASN A 274 0.54 12.98 -6.81
N ASP A 275 -0.69 12.92 -6.30
CA ASP A 275 -1.52 11.71 -6.31
C ASP A 275 -1.87 11.25 -7.73
N ILE A 276 -1.97 12.17 -8.69
CA ILE A 276 -2.19 11.82 -10.12
C ILE A 276 -0.99 11.06 -10.67
N ASN A 277 0.24 11.54 -10.40
CA ASN A 277 1.46 10.86 -10.85
C ASN A 277 1.60 9.48 -10.18
N VAL A 278 1.14 9.34 -8.93
CA VAL A 278 1.13 8.06 -8.22
C VAL A 278 0.14 7.11 -8.88
N LEU A 279 -1.08 7.58 -9.16
CA LEU A 279 -2.11 6.81 -9.84
C LEU A 279 -1.67 6.32 -11.24
N GLU A 280 -0.99 7.18 -12.00
CA GLU A 280 -0.44 6.81 -13.31
C GLU A 280 0.66 5.76 -13.22
N ALA A 281 1.46 5.79 -12.14
CA ALA A 281 2.52 4.81 -11.90
C ALA A 281 1.99 3.51 -11.26
N SER A 282 0.84 3.53 -10.61
CA SER A 282 0.23 2.38 -9.98
C SER A 282 -0.51 1.49 -10.98
N HIS A 283 -0.71 0.24 -10.61
CA HIS A 283 -1.42 -0.74 -11.44
C HIS A 283 -2.89 -0.91 -11.03
N LEU A 284 -3.47 0.07 -10.34
CA LEU A 284 -4.82 -0.02 -9.80
C LEU A 284 -5.85 -0.39 -10.88
N PHE A 285 -5.77 0.25 -12.03
CA PHE A 285 -6.71 0.05 -13.14
C PHE A 285 -6.23 -0.88 -14.26
N SER A 286 -5.07 -1.52 -14.13
CA SER A 286 -4.55 -2.41 -15.19
C SER A 286 -5.54 -3.49 -15.57
N LYS A 287 -6.11 -4.20 -14.59
CA LYS A 287 -7.08 -5.26 -14.84
C LYS A 287 -8.39 -4.77 -15.46
N LEU A 288 -8.81 -3.56 -15.10
CA LEU A 288 -9.98 -2.93 -15.69
C LEU A 288 -9.72 -2.55 -17.15
N ALA A 289 -8.55 -1.98 -17.43
CA ALA A 289 -8.13 -1.63 -18.78
C ALA A 289 -7.93 -2.87 -19.68
N GLU A 290 -7.53 -3.99 -19.10
CA GLU A 290 -7.38 -5.29 -19.78
C GLU A 290 -8.72 -6.04 -19.95
N GLY A 291 -9.82 -5.53 -19.38
CA GLY A 291 -11.13 -6.16 -19.42
C GLY A 291 -11.28 -7.44 -18.59
N ILE A 292 -10.36 -7.67 -17.65
CA ILE A 292 -10.35 -8.85 -16.75
C ILE A 292 -10.79 -8.53 -15.32
N ALA A 293 -11.19 -7.29 -15.06
CA ALA A 293 -11.74 -6.92 -13.76
C ALA A 293 -13.10 -7.61 -13.54
N PRO A 294 -13.42 -8.06 -12.29
CA PRO A 294 -14.73 -8.62 -12.00
C PRO A 294 -15.85 -7.63 -12.32
N PRO A 295 -16.99 -8.09 -12.87
CA PRO A 295 -18.11 -7.21 -13.21
C PRO A 295 -18.70 -6.58 -11.93
N ALA A 296 -19.05 -5.31 -12.03
CA ALA A 296 -19.76 -4.58 -10.99
C ALA A 296 -21.07 -4.05 -11.61
N HIS A 297 -22.19 -4.71 -11.29
CA HIS A 297 -23.51 -4.31 -11.80
C HIS A 297 -24.38 -3.77 -10.66
N TYR A 298 -24.94 -2.58 -10.87
CA TYR A 298 -25.84 -1.92 -9.92
C TYR A 298 -26.77 -0.95 -10.62
N VAL A 299 -27.87 -0.57 -9.96
CA VAL A 299 -28.91 0.31 -10.52
C VAL A 299 -29.09 1.53 -9.61
N ILE A 300 -29.07 2.74 -10.18
CA ILE A 300 -29.42 3.97 -9.48
C ILE A 300 -30.57 4.65 -10.23
N GLN A 301 -31.69 4.88 -9.54
CA GLN A 301 -32.89 5.54 -10.10
C GLN A 301 -33.35 4.93 -11.44
N GLY A 302 -33.27 3.61 -11.58
CA GLY A 302 -33.66 2.88 -12.80
C GLY A 302 -32.62 2.88 -13.91
N LYS A 303 -31.48 3.52 -13.75
CA LYS A 303 -30.36 3.49 -14.69
C LYS A 303 -29.34 2.43 -14.26
N GLU A 304 -28.98 1.56 -15.19
CA GLU A 304 -28.01 0.48 -14.97
C GLU A 304 -26.58 1.00 -15.14
N TYR A 305 -25.69 0.49 -14.28
CA TYR A 305 -24.25 0.76 -14.31
C TYR A 305 -23.49 -0.57 -14.22
N ASN A 306 -22.44 -0.72 -15.03
CA ASN A 306 -21.67 -1.95 -15.13
C ASN A 306 -20.21 -1.77 -14.67
N MET A 307 -19.89 -0.63 -14.03
CA MET A 307 -18.56 -0.30 -13.56
C MET A 307 -18.65 0.26 -12.16
N GLY A 308 -17.97 -0.39 -11.20
CA GLY A 308 -17.86 0.12 -9.85
C GLY A 308 -16.95 1.35 -9.75
N TYR A 309 -17.05 2.06 -8.64
CA TYR A 309 -16.26 3.27 -8.42
C TYR A 309 -15.58 3.27 -7.05
N TYR A 310 -14.56 4.13 -6.93
CA TYR A 310 -13.88 4.45 -5.68
C TYR A 310 -14.20 5.88 -5.27
N LEU A 311 -14.38 6.10 -3.97
CA LEU A 311 -14.37 7.46 -3.43
C LEU A 311 -12.93 7.96 -3.41
N ALA A 312 -12.71 9.17 -3.89
CA ALA A 312 -11.38 9.78 -3.98
C ALA A 312 -11.45 11.28 -3.77
N ASP A 313 -10.33 11.90 -3.47
CA ASP A 313 -10.20 13.34 -3.36
C ASP A 313 -10.41 14.06 -4.68
N GLY A 314 -10.73 15.36 -4.61
CA GLY A 314 -11.00 16.20 -5.78
C GLY A 314 -9.81 16.42 -6.72
N ILE A 315 -8.61 15.99 -6.34
CA ILE A 315 -7.41 16.06 -7.19
C ILE A 315 -7.41 15.00 -8.31
N TYR A 316 -8.07 13.86 -8.09
CA TYR A 316 -8.09 12.77 -9.07
C TYR A 316 -8.87 13.14 -10.33
N PRO A 317 -8.59 12.53 -11.48
CA PRO A 317 -9.29 12.83 -12.73
C PRO A 317 -10.78 12.44 -12.65
N LYS A 318 -11.62 13.15 -13.44
CA LYS A 318 -13.07 12.87 -13.54
C LYS A 318 -13.35 11.64 -14.40
N TRP A 319 -12.90 10.49 -13.95
CA TRP A 319 -13.19 9.21 -14.60
C TRP A 319 -14.47 8.61 -14.01
N SER A 320 -15.13 7.75 -14.79
CA SER A 320 -16.33 7.03 -14.33
C SER A 320 -16.07 6.10 -13.14
N THR A 321 -14.82 5.77 -12.89
CA THR A 321 -14.34 4.95 -11.76
C THR A 321 -14.09 5.75 -10.48
N PHE A 322 -14.25 7.06 -10.52
CA PHE A 322 -14.06 7.93 -9.35
C PHE A 322 -15.30 8.75 -9.05
N VAL A 323 -15.69 8.77 -7.80
CA VAL A 323 -16.60 9.75 -7.22
C VAL A 323 -15.78 10.63 -6.30
N GLN A 324 -15.65 11.89 -6.69
CA GLN A 324 -14.84 12.87 -5.97
C GLN A 324 -15.62 13.50 -4.83
N THR A 325 -14.94 13.84 -3.75
CA THR A 325 -15.47 14.66 -2.69
C THR A 325 -15.84 16.06 -3.21
N ILE A 326 -17.01 16.57 -2.82
CA ILE A 326 -17.44 17.93 -3.16
C ILE A 326 -16.83 18.88 -2.15
N HIS A 327 -15.93 19.73 -2.61
CA HIS A 327 -15.31 20.75 -1.77
C HIS A 327 -16.31 21.86 -1.44
N ASP A 328 -16.53 22.17 -0.16
CA ASP A 328 -17.42 23.22 0.35
C ASP A 328 -18.85 23.18 -0.26
N PRO A 329 -19.63 22.11 0.00
CA PRO A 329 -20.97 21.99 -0.55
C PRO A 329 -21.88 23.10 -0.01
N ARG A 330 -22.30 24.01 -0.86
CA ARG A 330 -23.22 25.12 -0.51
C ARG A 330 -24.66 24.67 -0.39
N ASP A 331 -25.02 23.58 -1.05
CA ASP A 331 -26.34 22.99 -1.04
C ASP A 331 -26.51 22.05 0.17
N PRO A 332 -27.60 22.21 0.98
CA PRO A 332 -27.87 21.30 2.11
C PRO A 332 -27.92 19.81 1.73
N GLU A 333 -28.44 19.48 0.55
CA GLU A 333 -28.50 18.11 0.05
C GLU A 333 -27.10 17.53 -0.24
N LYS A 334 -26.14 18.39 -0.64
CA LYS A 334 -24.74 17.99 -0.90
C LYS A 334 -23.87 17.92 0.35
N LYS A 335 -24.38 18.36 1.51
CA LYS A 335 -23.69 18.25 2.81
C LYS A 335 -23.88 16.90 3.48
N LEU A 336 -24.78 16.07 2.95
CA LEU A 336 -25.12 14.75 3.49
C LEU A 336 -24.34 13.60 2.82
N HIS A 337 -23.51 13.93 1.86
CA HIS A 337 -22.63 12.98 1.15
C HIS A 337 -21.15 13.47 1.34
#